data_0e2172fc819d0c5c7a2b31e27b9d7e6d
#
_entry.id   0e2172fc819d0c5c7a2b31e27b9d7e6d
#
_cell.length_a   1.000
_cell.length_b   1.000
_cell.length_c   1.000
_cell.angle_alpha   90.00
_cell.angle_beta   90.00
_cell.angle_gamma   90.00
#
_symmetry.space_group_name_H-M   'P 1'
#
loop_
_entity.id
_entity.type
_entity.pdbx_description
1 polymer ?
#
loop_
_entity_poly.entity_id
_entity_poly.type
_entity_poly.pdbx_seq_one_letter_code
_entity_poly.pdbx_strand_id
1 'polypeptide(L)'
;MTIGIICVSDRCSKGLCEDKSEPLIREMLLNYGDNFHYLIVPDEKDEIEKALIGLCDDSLCDAVFTTGGTGFAPRDITPEATLAVIEKLVPGIPEIIRAESYKITKNAMLSRAVAGIRGKTLIVNLPGSPKAVKESLEIVIPVLPHAVETLSGKTQSCGGNYGKGGGSAEI
;
A
#
# COMPACT_ATOMS: atom_id res chain seq x y z
N MET A 1 -6.79 11.16 8.05
CA MET A 1 -6.48 10.78 6.64
C MET A 1 -7.70 10.14 6.02
N THR A 2 -7.91 10.36 4.72
CA THR A 2 -8.86 9.59 3.91
C THR A 2 -8.13 8.41 3.28
N ILE A 3 -8.63 7.20 3.50
CA ILE A 3 -7.96 5.96 3.12
C ILE A 3 -8.82 5.18 2.14
N GLY A 4 -8.26 4.82 1.00
CA GLY A 4 -8.87 3.91 0.04
C GLY A 4 -8.39 2.47 0.24
N ILE A 5 -9.30 1.50 0.10
CA ILE A 5 -9.00 0.08 0.14
C ILE A 5 -9.64 -0.58 -1.09
N ILE A 6 -8.86 -1.32 -1.85
CA ILE A 6 -9.35 -2.07 -3.02
C ILE A 6 -9.05 -3.55 -2.81
N CYS A 7 -10.08 -4.37 -2.72
CA CYS A 7 -9.96 -5.83 -2.82
C CYS A 7 -9.98 -6.23 -4.30
N VAL A 8 -8.87 -6.73 -4.81
CA VAL A 8 -8.75 -7.26 -6.17
C VAL A 8 -8.95 -8.76 -6.11
N SER A 9 -10.11 -9.22 -6.55
CA SER A 9 -10.48 -10.64 -6.50
C SER A 9 -11.67 -10.97 -7.39
N ASP A 10 -11.47 -11.84 -8.37
CA ASP A 10 -12.53 -12.42 -9.21
C ASP A 10 -13.62 -13.12 -8.37
N ARG A 11 -13.26 -13.72 -7.25
CA ARG A 11 -14.21 -14.45 -6.40
C ARG A 11 -15.03 -13.51 -5.53
N CYS A 12 -14.38 -12.55 -4.90
CA CYS A 12 -15.07 -11.59 -4.03
C CYS A 12 -15.95 -10.65 -4.85
N SER A 13 -15.52 -10.23 -6.05
CA SER A 13 -16.34 -9.39 -6.94
C SER A 13 -17.64 -10.05 -7.42
N LYS A 14 -17.65 -11.40 -7.46
CA LYS A 14 -18.84 -12.21 -7.77
C LYS A 14 -19.65 -12.63 -6.54
N GLY A 15 -19.28 -12.15 -5.34
CA GLY A 15 -19.94 -12.56 -4.09
C GLY A 15 -19.67 -14.01 -3.67
N LEU A 16 -18.66 -14.66 -4.24
CA LEU A 16 -18.31 -16.06 -3.95
C LEU A 16 -17.36 -16.21 -2.74
N CYS A 17 -16.85 -15.12 -2.22
CA CYS A 17 -16.06 -15.08 -0.99
C CYS A 17 -16.21 -13.73 -0.30
N GLU A 18 -15.99 -13.73 1.00
CA GLU A 18 -15.88 -12.53 1.82
C GLU A 18 -14.44 -12.04 1.83
N ASP A 19 -14.22 -10.73 1.69
CA ASP A 19 -12.91 -10.14 1.91
C ASP A 19 -12.63 -10.02 3.41
N LYS A 20 -11.61 -10.74 3.87
CA LYS A 20 -11.15 -10.71 5.27
C LYS A 20 -10.01 -9.70 5.49
N SER A 21 -9.51 -9.10 4.45
CA SER A 21 -8.40 -8.15 4.50
C SER A 21 -8.88 -6.74 4.81
N GLU A 22 -10.01 -6.31 4.25
CA GLU A 22 -10.55 -4.97 4.48
C GLU A 22 -10.82 -4.68 5.96
N PRO A 23 -11.55 -5.52 6.72
CA PRO A 23 -11.79 -5.24 8.14
C PRO A 23 -10.50 -5.10 8.94
N LEU A 24 -9.49 -5.92 8.62
CA LEU A 24 -8.18 -5.87 9.25
C LEU A 24 -7.42 -4.57 8.92
N ILE A 25 -7.42 -4.16 7.65
CA ILE A 25 -6.77 -2.91 7.22
C ILE A 25 -7.43 -1.72 7.93
N ARG A 26 -8.74 -1.69 7.96
CA ARG A 26 -9.52 -0.65 8.65
C ARG A 26 -9.18 -0.59 10.13
N GLU A 27 -9.18 -1.73 10.83
CA GLU A 27 -8.83 -1.82 12.24
C GLU A 27 -7.43 -1.27 12.52
N MET A 28 -6.43 -1.68 11.72
CA MET A 28 -5.04 -1.25 11.89
C MET A 28 -4.83 0.25 11.60
N LEU A 29 -5.66 0.85 10.77
CA LEU A 29 -5.53 2.24 10.34
C LEU A 29 -6.50 3.20 11.05
N LEU A 30 -7.35 2.74 11.97
CA LEU A 30 -8.32 3.58 12.70
C LEU A 30 -7.69 4.78 13.41
N ASN A 31 -6.47 4.64 13.93
CA ASN A 31 -5.77 5.74 14.59
C ASN A 31 -5.12 6.75 13.62
N TYR A 32 -5.16 6.47 12.33
CA TYR A 32 -4.52 7.27 11.28
C TYR A 32 -5.52 7.89 10.30
N GLY A 33 -6.72 7.34 10.22
CA GLY A 33 -7.78 7.83 9.34
C GLY A 33 -9.17 7.57 9.91
N ASP A 34 -10.08 8.49 9.64
CA ASP A 34 -11.48 8.47 10.06
C ASP A 34 -12.44 8.28 8.88
N ASN A 35 -11.94 8.41 7.65
CA ASN A 35 -12.71 8.25 6.42
C ASN A 35 -12.12 7.13 5.55
N PHE A 36 -12.94 6.11 5.26
CA PHE A 36 -12.54 4.94 4.51
C PHE A 36 -13.46 4.72 3.30
N HIS A 37 -12.85 4.61 2.11
CA HIS A 37 -13.50 4.16 0.90
C HIS A 37 -13.12 2.72 0.61
N TYR A 38 -14.08 1.86 0.34
CA TYR A 38 -13.85 0.46 0.05
C TYR A 38 -14.48 0.03 -1.26
N LEU A 39 -13.71 -0.64 -2.09
CA LEU A 39 -14.13 -1.18 -3.38
C LEU A 39 -13.70 -2.65 -3.52
N ILE A 40 -14.52 -3.44 -4.19
CA ILE A 40 -14.14 -4.79 -4.64
C ILE A 40 -14.18 -4.77 -6.16
N VAL A 41 -13.09 -5.18 -6.79
CA VAL A 41 -12.97 -5.25 -8.25
C VAL A 41 -12.47 -6.64 -8.68
N PRO A 42 -12.82 -7.10 -9.89
CA PRO A 42 -12.24 -8.33 -10.46
C PRO A 42 -10.75 -8.14 -10.79
N ASP A 43 -10.06 -9.25 -11.04
CA ASP A 43 -8.68 -9.26 -11.52
C ASP A 43 -8.61 -8.84 -13.01
N GLU A 44 -9.13 -7.64 -13.32
CA GLU A 44 -9.15 -6.99 -14.64
C GLU A 44 -8.43 -5.64 -14.56
N LYS A 45 -7.44 -5.46 -15.43
CA LYS A 45 -6.55 -4.30 -15.42
C LYS A 45 -7.33 -2.98 -15.46
N ASP A 46 -8.25 -2.83 -16.40
CA ASP A 46 -9.03 -1.60 -16.59
C ASP A 46 -9.91 -1.26 -15.39
N GLU A 47 -10.48 -2.28 -14.71
CA GLU A 47 -11.31 -2.08 -13.52
C GLU A 47 -10.47 -1.65 -12.32
N ILE A 48 -9.27 -2.22 -12.16
CA ILE A 48 -8.32 -1.81 -11.12
C ILE A 48 -7.84 -0.38 -11.37
N GLU A 49 -7.48 -0.03 -12.62
CA GLU A 49 -7.06 1.32 -12.98
C GLU A 49 -8.15 2.36 -12.69
N LYS A 50 -9.40 2.10 -13.09
CA LYS A 50 -10.54 2.99 -12.80
C LYS A 50 -10.75 3.19 -11.30
N ALA A 51 -10.69 2.10 -10.51
CA ALA A 51 -10.84 2.17 -9.07
C ALA A 51 -9.72 3.00 -8.42
N LEU A 52 -8.46 2.79 -8.84
CA LEU A 52 -7.32 3.56 -8.36
C LEU A 52 -7.45 5.05 -8.70
N ILE A 53 -7.78 5.37 -9.95
CA ILE A 53 -7.97 6.76 -10.40
C ILE A 53 -9.10 7.43 -9.62
N GLY A 54 -10.25 6.76 -9.48
CA GLY A 54 -11.39 7.31 -8.74
C GLY A 54 -11.10 7.58 -7.27
N LEU A 55 -10.32 6.71 -6.60
CA LEU A 55 -9.92 6.94 -5.22
C LEU A 55 -8.89 8.07 -5.08
N CYS A 56 -8.00 8.22 -6.04
CA CYS A 56 -6.97 9.26 -6.00
C CYS A 56 -7.53 10.64 -6.41
N ASP A 57 -8.27 10.70 -7.51
CA ASP A 57 -8.62 11.95 -8.17
C ASP A 57 -9.99 12.48 -7.73
N ASP A 58 -10.99 11.59 -7.53
CA ASP A 58 -12.35 11.98 -7.17
C ASP A 58 -12.58 11.94 -5.64
N SER A 59 -12.16 10.85 -4.98
CA SER A 59 -12.31 10.69 -3.53
C SER A 59 -11.21 11.37 -2.72
N LEU A 60 -10.13 11.81 -3.39
CA LEU A 60 -8.99 12.51 -2.81
C LEU A 60 -8.40 11.79 -1.59
N CYS A 61 -8.23 10.46 -1.73
CA CYS A 61 -7.60 9.65 -0.69
C CYS A 61 -6.14 10.09 -0.47
N ASP A 62 -5.72 10.15 0.78
CA ASP A 62 -4.31 10.40 1.15
C ASP A 62 -3.45 9.15 0.89
N ALA A 63 -4.03 7.97 1.12
CA ALA A 63 -3.39 6.67 0.82
C ALA A 63 -4.41 5.68 0.28
N VAL A 64 -3.98 4.83 -0.66
CA VAL A 64 -4.76 3.72 -1.22
C VAL A 64 -3.99 2.41 -1.05
N PHE A 65 -4.64 1.42 -0.47
CA PHE A 65 -4.11 0.07 -0.32
C PHE A 65 -4.88 -0.89 -1.21
N THR A 66 -4.21 -1.63 -2.08
CA THR A 66 -4.81 -2.75 -2.80
C THR A 66 -4.47 -4.05 -2.12
N THR A 67 -5.35 -5.04 -2.15
CA THR A 67 -5.07 -6.41 -1.69
C THR A 67 -5.38 -7.42 -2.80
N GLY A 68 -4.50 -8.39 -3.00
CA GLY A 68 -4.67 -9.42 -4.02
C GLY A 68 -4.03 -9.08 -5.38
N GLY A 69 -3.99 -10.08 -6.26
CA GLY A 69 -3.49 -9.95 -7.63
C GLY A 69 -2.01 -9.58 -7.77
N THR A 70 -1.16 -9.87 -6.77
CA THR A 70 0.26 -9.45 -6.76
C THR A 70 1.27 -10.58 -6.97
N GLY A 71 0.84 -11.80 -7.22
CA GLY A 71 1.69 -12.97 -7.39
C GLY A 71 1.98 -13.32 -8.85
N PHE A 72 2.14 -14.62 -9.13
CA PHE A 72 2.50 -15.17 -10.44
C PHE A 72 1.32 -15.87 -11.14
N ALA A 73 0.12 -15.84 -10.56
CA ALA A 73 -1.02 -16.44 -11.24
C ALA A 73 -1.33 -15.67 -12.55
N PRO A 74 -1.83 -16.38 -13.59
CA PRO A 74 -2.09 -15.73 -14.89
C PRO A 74 -3.06 -14.53 -14.83
N ARG A 75 -3.88 -14.48 -13.79
CA ARG A 75 -4.84 -13.38 -13.56
C ARG A 75 -4.28 -12.29 -12.66
N ASP A 76 -3.13 -12.49 -12.00
CA ASP A 76 -2.51 -11.47 -11.17
C ASP A 76 -2.03 -10.31 -12.03
N ILE A 77 -2.66 -9.14 -11.92
CA ILE A 77 -2.44 -7.98 -12.78
C ILE A 77 -2.38 -6.65 -11.99
N THR A 78 -2.53 -6.72 -10.66
CA THR A 78 -2.56 -5.53 -9.81
C THR A 78 -1.31 -4.64 -9.94
N PRO A 79 -0.07 -5.18 -10.01
CA PRO A 79 1.12 -4.36 -10.19
C PRO A 79 1.12 -3.60 -11.52
N GLU A 80 0.69 -4.23 -12.61
CA GLU A 80 0.63 -3.64 -13.94
C GLU A 80 -0.42 -2.53 -14.02
N ALA A 81 -1.58 -2.73 -13.40
CA ALA A 81 -2.61 -1.69 -13.30
C ALA A 81 -2.12 -0.51 -12.44
N THR A 82 -1.44 -0.79 -11.33
CA THR A 82 -0.89 0.26 -10.48
C THR A 82 0.20 1.06 -11.22
N LEU A 83 1.11 0.39 -11.92
CA LEU A 83 2.15 1.03 -12.72
C LEU A 83 1.60 1.93 -13.83
N ALA A 84 0.44 1.61 -14.38
CA ALA A 84 -0.20 2.41 -15.43
C ALA A 84 -0.78 3.73 -14.92
N VAL A 85 -1.10 3.84 -13.62
CA VAL A 85 -1.76 5.02 -13.05
C VAL A 85 -0.87 5.89 -12.19
N ILE A 86 0.23 5.38 -11.67
CA ILE A 86 1.17 6.16 -10.84
C ILE A 86 2.04 7.09 -11.68
N GLU A 87 2.42 8.22 -11.12
CA GLU A 87 3.31 9.21 -11.72
C GLU A 87 4.77 9.04 -11.26
N LYS A 88 4.95 8.54 -10.02
CA LYS A 88 6.27 8.31 -9.40
C LYS A 88 6.29 6.97 -8.69
N LEU A 89 7.35 6.20 -8.91
CA LEU A 89 7.61 4.97 -8.15
C LEU A 89 8.11 5.26 -6.74
N VAL A 90 7.69 4.41 -5.79
CA VAL A 90 8.19 4.40 -4.40
C VAL A 90 8.73 2.98 -4.09
N PRO A 91 9.89 2.59 -4.65
CA PRO A 91 10.37 1.22 -4.61
C PRO A 91 10.71 0.73 -3.20
N GLY A 92 11.13 1.62 -2.30
CA GLY A 92 11.55 1.26 -0.94
C GLY A 92 10.46 0.56 -0.11
N ILE A 93 9.19 0.92 -0.29
CA ILE A 93 8.08 0.27 0.44
C ILE A 93 7.95 -1.22 0.07
N PRO A 94 7.77 -1.60 -1.20
CA PRO A 94 7.65 -3.02 -1.54
C PRO A 94 8.97 -3.80 -1.36
N GLU A 95 10.12 -3.14 -1.42
CA GLU A 95 11.41 -3.75 -1.13
C GLU A 95 11.51 -4.20 0.32
N ILE A 96 11.21 -3.33 1.27
CA ILE A 96 11.27 -3.66 2.69
C ILE A 96 10.18 -4.68 3.07
N ILE A 97 8.98 -4.58 2.51
CA ILE A 97 7.93 -5.58 2.71
C ILE A 97 8.43 -6.97 2.26
N ARG A 98 9.01 -7.09 1.07
CA ARG A 98 9.57 -8.36 0.58
C ARG A 98 10.71 -8.86 1.45
N ALA A 99 11.63 -7.99 1.87
CA ALA A 99 12.78 -8.36 2.69
C ALA A 99 12.37 -8.89 4.07
N GLU A 100 11.43 -8.21 4.74
CA GLU A 100 10.94 -8.65 6.04
C GLU A 100 10.08 -9.92 5.92
N SER A 101 9.15 -9.97 4.96
CA SER A 101 8.33 -11.16 4.70
C SER A 101 9.16 -12.38 4.31
N TYR A 102 10.31 -12.22 3.64
CA TYR A 102 11.21 -13.32 3.29
C TYR A 102 11.81 -14.02 4.52
N LYS A 103 11.92 -13.33 5.65
CA LYS A 103 12.33 -13.94 6.93
C LYS A 103 11.30 -14.94 7.45
N ILE A 104 10.03 -14.73 7.09
CA ILE A 104 8.88 -15.56 7.50
C ILE A 104 8.63 -16.67 6.47
N THR A 105 8.60 -16.31 5.18
CA THR A 105 8.34 -17.25 4.09
C THR A 105 9.18 -16.92 2.85
N LYS A 106 9.83 -17.94 2.28
CA LYS A 106 10.63 -17.77 1.07
C LYS A 106 9.80 -17.37 -0.15
N ASN A 107 8.51 -17.68 -0.17
CA ASN A 107 7.59 -17.30 -1.25
C ASN A 107 7.37 -15.79 -1.34
N ALA A 108 7.70 -15.02 -0.31
CA ALA A 108 7.59 -13.55 -0.35
C ALA A 108 8.42 -12.92 -1.48
N MET A 109 9.53 -13.56 -1.89
CA MET A 109 10.34 -13.10 -3.04
C MET A 109 9.60 -13.13 -4.39
N LEU A 110 8.49 -13.86 -4.47
CA LEU A 110 7.66 -13.95 -5.68
C LEU A 110 6.62 -12.82 -5.76
N SER A 111 6.54 -11.95 -4.74
CA SER A 111 5.65 -10.80 -4.79
C SER A 111 6.14 -9.78 -5.81
N ARG A 112 5.26 -9.43 -6.76
CA ARG A 112 5.48 -8.38 -7.76
C ARG A 112 4.89 -7.03 -7.33
N ALA A 113 4.42 -6.94 -6.07
CA ALA A 113 3.82 -5.72 -5.52
C ALA A 113 4.68 -4.48 -5.75
N VAL A 114 4.04 -3.38 -6.06
CA VAL A 114 4.63 -2.06 -6.27
C VAL A 114 4.01 -1.04 -5.32
N ALA A 115 4.67 0.10 -5.16
CA ALA A 115 4.10 1.29 -4.55
C ALA A 115 4.47 2.51 -5.39
N GLY A 116 3.63 3.53 -5.35
CA GLY A 116 3.84 4.75 -6.10
C GLY A 116 2.96 5.89 -5.66
N ILE A 117 3.11 7.02 -6.34
CA ILE A 117 2.38 8.26 -6.06
C ILE A 117 1.58 8.62 -7.30
N ARG A 118 0.29 8.97 -7.09
CA ARG A 118 -0.54 9.67 -8.07
C ARG A 118 -1.06 10.96 -7.43
N GLY A 119 -0.74 12.10 -8.02
CA GLY A 119 -1.05 13.40 -7.44
C GLY A 119 -0.49 13.54 -6.02
N LYS A 120 -1.36 13.53 -5.01
CA LYS A 120 -1.01 13.57 -3.59
C LYS A 120 -1.28 12.26 -2.84
N THR A 121 -1.68 11.23 -3.53
CA THR A 121 -2.05 9.93 -2.97
C THR A 121 -0.88 8.95 -3.03
N LEU A 122 -0.56 8.32 -1.90
CA LEU A 122 0.32 7.16 -1.84
C LEU A 122 -0.47 5.89 -2.15
N ILE A 123 -0.07 5.13 -3.16
CA ILE A 123 -0.65 3.82 -3.50
C ILE A 123 0.32 2.72 -3.09
N VAL A 124 -0.19 1.70 -2.39
CA VAL A 124 0.62 0.55 -1.95
C VAL A 124 -0.12 -0.76 -2.26
N ASN A 125 0.50 -1.64 -3.03
CA ASN A 125 -0.02 -2.99 -3.21
C ASN A 125 0.36 -3.88 -2.02
N LEU A 126 -0.65 -4.52 -1.42
CA LEU A 126 -0.50 -5.51 -0.36
C LEU A 126 -0.77 -6.93 -0.89
N PRO A 127 -0.26 -7.97 -0.22
CA PRO A 127 -0.57 -9.34 -0.57
C PRO A 127 -2.05 -9.68 -0.36
N GLY A 128 -2.50 -10.83 -0.93
CA GLY A 128 -3.91 -11.23 -0.85
C GLY A 128 -4.30 -11.94 0.45
N SER A 129 -3.36 -12.44 1.27
CA SER A 129 -3.72 -13.13 2.52
C SER A 129 -3.79 -12.15 3.69
N PRO A 130 -4.83 -12.25 4.57
CA PRO A 130 -4.98 -11.34 5.72
C PRO A 130 -3.75 -11.31 6.64
N LYS A 131 -3.11 -12.48 6.86
CA LYS A 131 -1.87 -12.55 7.65
C LYS A 131 -0.75 -11.70 7.04
N ALA A 132 -0.49 -11.86 5.74
CA ALA A 132 0.55 -11.11 5.06
C ALA A 132 0.20 -9.63 4.91
N VAL A 133 -1.09 -9.27 4.79
CA VAL A 133 -1.57 -7.89 4.86
C VAL A 133 -1.20 -7.27 6.20
N LYS A 134 -1.47 -7.95 7.31
CA LYS A 134 -1.10 -7.47 8.65
C LYS A 134 0.40 -7.21 8.78
N GLU A 135 1.21 -8.20 8.43
CA GLU A 135 2.67 -8.11 8.46
C GLU A 135 3.19 -6.95 7.59
N SER A 136 2.61 -6.74 6.42
CA SER A 136 2.98 -5.63 5.53
C SER A 136 2.58 -4.26 6.10
N LEU A 137 1.40 -4.15 6.69
CA LEU A 137 0.95 -2.90 7.30
C LEU A 137 1.75 -2.52 8.54
N GLU A 138 2.18 -3.49 9.36
CA GLU A 138 3.08 -3.24 10.49
C GLU A 138 4.39 -2.55 10.05
N ILE A 139 4.84 -2.81 8.81
CA ILE A 139 6.02 -2.18 8.20
C ILE A 139 5.69 -0.78 7.67
N VAL A 140 4.53 -0.61 7.02
CA VAL A 140 4.17 0.64 6.32
C VAL A 140 3.63 1.71 7.26
N ILE A 141 2.84 1.33 8.26
CA ILE A 141 2.17 2.26 9.18
C ILE A 141 3.13 3.27 9.84
N PRO A 142 4.32 2.88 10.33
CA PRO A 142 5.23 3.83 10.98
C PRO A 142 5.68 5.00 10.12
N VAL A 143 5.70 4.83 8.79
CA VAL A 143 6.12 5.88 7.85
C VAL A 143 4.95 6.57 7.16
N LEU A 144 3.75 6.03 7.25
CA LEU A 144 2.56 6.51 6.55
C LEU A 144 2.20 7.97 6.87
N PRO A 145 2.15 8.40 8.15
CA PRO A 145 1.82 9.79 8.47
C PRO A 145 2.79 10.79 7.83
N HIS A 146 4.09 10.50 7.91
CA HIS A 146 5.12 11.35 7.33
C HIS A 146 5.04 11.40 5.80
N ALA A 147 4.79 10.27 5.15
CA ALA A 147 4.61 10.21 3.70
C ALA A 147 3.45 11.07 3.23
N VAL A 148 2.27 10.95 3.88
CA VAL A 148 1.07 11.72 3.56
C VAL A 148 1.27 13.21 3.84
N GLU A 149 1.88 13.58 4.97
CA GLU A 149 2.20 14.96 5.29
C GLU A 149 3.11 15.59 4.24
N THR A 150 4.13 14.86 3.82
CA THR A 150 5.07 15.30 2.76
C THR A 150 4.36 15.50 1.43
N LEU A 151 3.49 14.57 1.02
CA LEU A 151 2.71 14.65 -0.22
C LEU A 151 1.71 15.80 -0.20
N SER A 152 1.16 16.14 0.97
CA SER A 152 0.25 17.28 1.12
C SER A 152 0.94 18.64 1.01
N GLY A 153 2.27 18.68 1.04
CA GLY A 153 3.08 19.92 1.04
C GLY A 153 3.09 20.66 2.38
N LYS A 154 2.66 20.02 3.46
CA LYS A 154 2.64 20.61 4.80
C LYS A 154 4.00 20.56 5.51
N THR A 155 4.89 19.68 5.11
CA THR A 155 6.26 19.60 5.64
C THR A 155 7.17 20.62 4.95
N GLN A 156 7.51 21.69 5.67
CA GLN A 156 8.65 22.55 5.30
C GLN A 156 9.93 21.87 5.77
N SER A 157 10.78 21.47 4.80
CA SER A 157 12.15 20.93 4.95
C SER A 157 12.29 19.60 5.71
N CYS A 158 12.41 18.50 4.98
CA CYS A 158 13.09 17.27 5.42
C CYS A 158 14.64 17.46 5.45
N GLY A 159 15.14 18.58 5.94
CA GLY A 159 16.55 18.90 6.02
C GLY A 159 16.99 19.19 7.45
N GLY A 160 17.24 18.19 8.26
CA GLY A 160 17.89 18.42 9.54
C GLY A 160 17.60 17.37 10.60
N ASN A 161 18.43 16.38 10.68
CA ASN A 161 19.02 15.71 11.84
C ASN A 161 19.40 14.24 11.56
N TYR A 162 20.16 14.01 10.50
CA TYR A 162 21.00 12.83 10.44
C TYR A 162 22.34 13.18 11.10
N GLY A 163 22.57 12.66 12.30
CA GLY A 163 23.89 12.59 12.90
C GLY A 163 24.16 13.61 14.02
N LYS A 164 23.88 13.24 15.25
CA LYS A 164 24.77 13.48 16.40
C LYS A 164 24.65 12.28 17.35
N GLY A 165 25.27 11.19 16.97
CA GLY A 165 25.69 10.13 17.86
C GLY A 165 27.21 10.20 17.96
N GLY A 166 27.74 11.22 18.62
CA GLY A 166 29.12 11.32 18.97
C GLY A 166 29.43 10.46 20.19
N GLY A 167 29.89 9.23 19.98
CA GLY A 167 30.57 8.45 21.00
C GLY A 167 32.01 8.90 21.07
N SER A 168 32.39 9.71 22.07
CA SER A 168 33.76 9.87 22.52
C SER A 168 34.17 8.58 23.21
N ALA A 169 35.00 7.79 22.54
CA ALA A 169 35.85 6.81 23.21
C ALA A 169 37.10 7.55 23.69
N GLU A 170 37.19 7.71 24.98
CA GLU A 170 38.49 7.99 25.63
C GLU A 170 39.23 6.67 25.83
N ILE A 171 40.51 6.73 25.58
CA ILE A 171 41.57 5.71 25.67
C ILE A 171 41.75 5.20 27.10
#